data_39ecc739c4d28e31d63449181c81c767
#
_entry.id   39ecc739c4d28e31d63449181c81c767
#
_cell.length_a   1.000
_cell.length_b   1.000
_cell.length_c   1.000
_cell.angle_alpha   90.00
_cell.angle_beta   90.00
_cell.angle_gamma   90.00
#
_symmetry.space_group_name_H-M   'P 1'
#
loop_
_entity.id
_entity.type
_entity.pdbx_description
1 polymer ?
#
loop_
_entity_poly.entity_id
_entity_poly.type
_entity_poly.pdbx_seq_one_letter_code
_entity_poly.pdbx_strand_id
1 'polypeptide(L)'
;LGLKEQGFKIVNQDISLEWLMKNHGLPTDMKDFTPEQASKFGSLSWDARMIAKRKQAKYQGKGDGIIVDGTGNSLKVMENHVQEFKNKGYDVQMVFVETSLETALERNRTRKERTLREGIVKRTHASVQGNKEAFKKLFGDNFAEVKTDNLKQGDPMPSRIVSKMDGFTKGYIKGRLSAEEFA
;
A
#
# COMPACT_ATOMS: atom_id res chain seq x y z
N LEU A 1 -5.87 12.42 4.82
CA LEU A 1 -5.67 11.88 6.18
C LEU A 1 -4.50 12.55 6.91
N GLY A 2 -3.59 13.24 6.20
CA GLY A 2 -2.45 13.92 6.84
C GLY A 2 -1.55 13.01 7.71
N LEU A 3 -1.59 11.68 7.49
CA LEU A 3 -0.89 10.71 8.34
C LEU A 3 0.62 10.87 8.28
N LYS A 4 1.15 11.27 7.12
CA LYS A 4 2.59 11.53 6.96
C LYS A 4 3.04 12.72 7.80
N GLU A 5 2.25 13.77 7.81
CA GLU A 5 2.45 14.99 8.63
C GLU A 5 2.33 14.68 10.13
N GLN A 6 1.56 13.66 10.49
CA GLN A 6 1.43 13.13 11.85
C GLN A 6 2.57 12.16 12.24
N GLY A 7 3.59 12.02 11.40
CA GLY A 7 4.78 11.22 11.67
C GLY A 7 4.74 9.78 11.17
N PHE A 8 3.64 9.33 10.55
CA PHE A 8 3.58 7.99 9.97
C PHE A 8 4.58 7.80 8.83
N LYS A 9 5.21 6.65 8.79
CA LYS A 9 6.20 6.26 7.78
C LYS A 9 5.55 5.40 6.70
N ILE A 10 5.80 5.74 5.44
CA ILE A 10 5.26 4.99 4.30
C ILE A 10 6.26 3.91 3.90
N VAL A 11 5.77 2.67 3.83
CA VAL A 11 6.46 1.51 3.24
C VAL A 11 5.73 1.15 1.95
N ASN A 12 6.37 1.47 0.82
CA ASN A 12 5.86 1.20 -0.51
C ASN A 12 7.01 0.63 -1.37
N GLN A 13 6.82 -0.57 -1.90
CA GLN A 13 7.78 -1.23 -2.78
C GLN A 13 7.92 -0.49 -4.11
N ASP A 14 6.83 0.05 -4.63
CA ASP A 14 6.77 0.66 -5.96
C ASP A 14 7.66 1.90 -6.07
N ILE A 15 7.74 2.72 -5.02
CA ILE A 15 8.65 3.88 -4.98
C ILE A 15 10.11 3.43 -5.13
N SER A 16 10.49 2.35 -4.46
CA SER A 16 11.85 1.80 -4.56
C SER A 16 12.10 1.19 -5.93
N LEU A 17 11.09 0.53 -6.50
CA LEU A 17 11.17 -0.08 -7.83
C LEU A 17 11.33 0.97 -8.94
N GLU A 18 10.56 2.05 -8.91
CA GLU A 18 10.69 3.15 -9.87
C GLU A 18 12.09 3.78 -9.84
N TRP A 19 12.61 4.00 -8.65
CA TRP A 19 13.95 4.52 -8.47
C TRP A 19 15.01 3.57 -9.05
N LEU A 20 14.89 2.26 -8.77
CA LEU A 20 15.80 1.24 -9.32
C LEU A 20 15.70 1.17 -10.85
N MET A 21 14.49 1.16 -11.41
CA MET A 21 14.29 1.15 -12.86
C MET A 21 14.97 2.32 -13.54
N LYS A 22 14.77 3.54 -13.03
CA LYS A 22 15.40 4.77 -13.56
C LYS A 22 16.93 4.68 -13.51
N ASN A 23 17.50 4.26 -12.37
CA ASN A 23 18.96 4.17 -12.20
C ASN A 23 19.61 3.07 -13.05
N HIS A 24 18.86 2.05 -13.43
CA HIS A 24 19.33 0.96 -14.27
C HIS A 24 18.94 1.11 -15.75
N GLY A 25 18.39 2.28 -16.13
CA GLY A 25 18.03 2.56 -17.52
C GLY A 25 16.88 1.68 -18.04
N LEU A 26 15.99 1.19 -17.15
CA LEU A 26 14.84 0.41 -17.56
C LEU A 26 13.65 1.36 -17.83
N PRO A 27 12.95 1.20 -18.98
CA PRO A 27 11.76 2.00 -19.25
C PRO A 27 10.70 1.84 -18.17
N THR A 28 9.96 2.90 -17.87
CA THR A 28 8.84 2.84 -16.91
C THR A 28 7.55 2.32 -17.54
N ASP A 29 7.42 2.34 -18.87
CA ASP A 29 6.34 1.65 -19.58
C ASP A 29 6.72 0.18 -19.80
N MET A 30 5.92 -0.72 -19.22
CA MET A 30 6.21 -2.16 -19.20
C MET A 30 5.43 -2.95 -20.26
N LYS A 31 4.68 -2.26 -21.16
CA LYS A 31 3.84 -2.92 -22.16
C LYS A 31 4.66 -3.78 -23.12
N ASP A 32 5.79 -3.26 -23.54
CA ASP A 32 6.60 -3.81 -24.64
C ASP A 32 8.01 -4.23 -24.20
N PHE A 33 8.14 -4.70 -22.94
CA PHE A 33 9.41 -5.20 -22.42
C PHE A 33 9.94 -6.34 -23.27
N THR A 34 11.22 -6.26 -23.66
CA THR A 34 11.97 -7.41 -24.18
C THR A 34 12.15 -8.47 -23.10
N PRO A 35 12.49 -9.72 -23.47
CA PRO A 35 12.80 -10.78 -22.47
C PRO A 35 13.89 -10.35 -21.47
N GLU A 36 14.93 -9.65 -21.92
CA GLU A 36 16.01 -9.14 -21.09
C GLU A 36 15.52 -8.08 -20.11
N GLN A 37 14.69 -7.15 -20.60
CA GLN A 37 14.06 -6.11 -19.76
C GLN A 37 13.13 -6.73 -18.73
N ALA A 38 12.36 -7.75 -19.10
CA ALA A 38 11.48 -8.47 -18.19
C ALA A 38 12.26 -9.22 -17.09
N SER A 39 13.38 -9.85 -17.47
CA SER A 39 14.29 -10.50 -16.51
C SER A 39 14.89 -9.48 -15.53
N LYS A 40 15.42 -8.37 -16.05
CA LYS A 40 15.97 -7.28 -15.23
C LYS A 40 14.93 -6.68 -14.31
N PHE A 41 13.71 -6.47 -14.78
CA PHE A 41 12.59 -6.01 -13.97
C PHE A 41 12.28 -6.96 -12.81
N GLY A 42 12.33 -8.29 -13.06
CA GLY A 42 12.15 -9.30 -12.01
C GLY A 42 13.19 -9.16 -10.89
N SER A 43 14.47 -9.00 -11.24
CA SER A 43 15.55 -8.78 -10.28
C SER A 43 15.34 -7.48 -9.49
N LEU A 44 15.09 -6.36 -10.17
CA LEU A 44 14.86 -5.06 -9.52
C LEU A 44 13.62 -5.07 -8.62
N SER A 45 12.58 -5.82 -8.99
CA SER A 45 11.38 -6.01 -8.16
C SER A 45 11.69 -6.74 -6.86
N TRP A 46 12.60 -7.73 -6.91
CA TRP A 46 13.07 -8.41 -5.72
C TRP A 46 13.88 -7.47 -4.82
N ASP A 47 14.80 -6.69 -5.38
CA ASP A 47 15.60 -5.70 -4.65
C ASP A 47 14.71 -4.64 -4.00
N ALA A 48 13.72 -4.12 -4.73
CA ALA A 48 12.74 -3.16 -4.21
C ALA A 48 11.96 -3.72 -3.01
N ARG A 49 11.60 -5.02 -3.08
CA ARG A 49 10.95 -5.72 -1.96
C ARG A 49 11.86 -5.80 -0.75
N MET A 50 13.14 -6.10 -0.95
CA MET A 50 14.11 -6.17 0.15
C MET A 50 14.36 -4.79 0.78
N ILE A 51 14.39 -3.72 -0.02
CA ILE A 51 14.46 -2.35 0.47
C ILE A 51 13.22 -1.99 1.30
N ALA A 52 12.03 -2.33 0.82
CA ALA A 52 10.78 -2.10 1.57
C ALA A 52 10.76 -2.85 2.90
N LYS A 53 11.17 -4.12 2.93
CA LYS A 53 11.28 -4.91 4.17
C LYS A 53 12.27 -4.30 5.17
N ARG A 54 13.44 -3.84 4.70
CA ARG A 54 14.43 -3.18 5.58
C ARG A 54 13.90 -1.87 6.16
N LYS A 55 13.19 -1.07 5.35
CA LYS A 55 12.52 0.16 5.82
C LYS A 55 11.46 -0.18 6.87
N GLN A 56 10.63 -1.18 6.63
CA GLN A 56 9.61 -1.64 7.58
C GLN A 56 10.26 -2.05 8.91
N ALA A 57 11.27 -2.92 8.88
CA ALA A 57 11.97 -3.37 10.08
C ALA A 57 12.59 -2.21 10.87
N LYS A 58 13.20 -1.22 10.17
CA LYS A 58 13.75 -0.01 10.77
C LYS A 58 12.67 0.82 11.49
N TYR A 59 11.51 1.02 10.86
CA TYR A 59 10.42 1.79 11.44
C TYR A 59 9.76 1.05 12.60
N GLN A 60 9.57 -0.27 12.48
CA GLN A 60 9.10 -1.11 13.57
C GLN A 60 10.02 -1.08 14.79
N GLY A 61 11.34 -1.12 14.58
CA GLY A 61 12.32 -1.03 15.67
C GLY A 61 12.33 0.33 16.40
N LYS A 62 11.74 1.36 15.79
CA LYS A 62 11.58 2.70 16.40
C LYS A 62 10.19 2.92 17.01
N GLY A 63 9.28 1.97 16.88
CA GLY A 63 7.88 2.15 17.28
C GLY A 63 7.13 3.18 16.42
N ASP A 64 7.60 3.47 15.21
CA ASP A 64 6.93 4.42 14.31
C ASP A 64 5.55 3.88 13.87
N GLY A 65 4.57 4.76 13.69
CA GLY A 65 3.34 4.44 12.96
C GLY A 65 3.68 4.17 11.49
N ILE A 66 3.11 3.11 10.91
CA ILE A 66 3.51 2.64 9.57
C ILE A 66 2.29 2.52 8.67
N ILE A 67 2.42 3.05 7.45
CA ILE A 67 1.47 2.83 6.36
C ILE A 67 2.14 1.87 5.38
N VAL A 68 1.60 0.66 5.25
CA VAL A 68 2.03 -0.28 4.21
C VAL A 68 1.11 -0.10 3.00
N ASP A 69 1.68 0.47 1.93
CA ASP A 69 0.97 0.64 0.66
C ASP A 69 1.27 -0.55 -0.24
N GLY A 70 0.22 -1.26 -0.62
CA GLY A 70 0.32 -2.48 -1.40
C GLY A 70 -0.98 -2.85 -2.11
N THR A 71 -0.89 -3.76 -3.05
CA THR A 71 -2.01 -4.11 -3.95
C THR A 71 -3.09 -4.97 -3.30
N GLY A 72 -2.76 -5.76 -2.28
CA GLY A 72 -3.74 -6.66 -1.63
C GLY A 72 -4.14 -7.89 -2.47
N ASN A 73 -3.36 -8.28 -3.47
CA ASN A 73 -3.67 -9.38 -4.37
C ASN A 73 -3.41 -10.77 -3.79
N SER A 74 -2.83 -10.89 -2.61
CA SER A 74 -2.53 -12.15 -1.93
C SER A 74 -3.01 -12.11 -0.48
N LEU A 75 -4.04 -12.90 -0.17
CA LEU A 75 -4.54 -13.06 1.19
C LEU A 75 -3.45 -13.58 2.13
N LYS A 76 -2.69 -14.59 1.72
CA LYS A 76 -1.63 -15.19 2.55
C LYS A 76 -0.53 -14.19 2.93
N VAL A 77 -0.14 -13.31 2.00
CA VAL A 77 0.83 -12.24 2.29
C VAL A 77 0.24 -11.26 3.29
N MET A 78 -1.03 -10.90 3.16
CA MET A 78 -1.71 -10.00 4.08
C MET A 78 -1.82 -10.60 5.48
N GLU A 79 -2.25 -11.85 5.60
CA GLU A 79 -2.32 -12.57 6.88
C GLU A 79 -0.95 -12.58 7.61
N ASN A 80 0.13 -12.89 6.87
CA ASN A 80 1.48 -12.89 7.42
C ASN A 80 1.90 -11.49 7.90
N HIS A 81 1.59 -10.44 7.13
CA HIS A 81 1.87 -9.05 7.53
C HIS A 81 1.10 -8.67 8.81
N VAL A 82 -0.21 -8.96 8.85
CA VAL A 82 -1.03 -8.70 10.04
C VAL A 82 -0.45 -9.39 11.28
N GLN A 83 -0.10 -10.69 11.14
CA GLN A 83 0.47 -11.44 12.24
C GLN A 83 1.83 -10.87 12.69
N GLU A 84 2.70 -10.51 11.75
CA GLU A 84 4.00 -9.90 12.04
C GLU A 84 3.84 -8.59 12.83
N PHE A 85 2.93 -7.70 12.40
CA PHE A 85 2.68 -6.43 13.07
C PHE A 85 2.06 -6.64 14.47
N LYS A 86 1.07 -7.52 14.60
CA LYS A 86 0.44 -7.85 15.87
C LYS A 86 1.44 -8.44 16.89
N ASN A 87 2.34 -9.31 16.44
CA ASN A 87 3.40 -9.88 17.29
C ASN A 87 4.38 -8.82 17.84
N LYS A 88 4.43 -7.66 17.20
CA LYS A 88 5.23 -6.50 17.63
C LYS A 88 4.42 -5.44 18.38
N GLY A 89 3.17 -5.75 18.75
CA GLY A 89 2.31 -4.87 19.53
C GLY A 89 1.59 -3.79 18.74
N TYR A 90 1.55 -3.89 17.40
CA TYR A 90 0.81 -2.92 16.58
C TYR A 90 -0.67 -3.22 16.52
N ASP A 91 -1.49 -2.19 16.61
CA ASP A 91 -2.85 -2.22 16.13
C ASP A 91 -2.86 -2.11 14.60
N VAL A 92 -3.50 -3.09 13.94
CA VAL A 92 -3.46 -3.20 12.48
C VAL A 92 -4.83 -2.92 11.89
N GLN A 93 -4.84 -2.09 10.86
CA GLN A 93 -6.06 -1.62 10.23
C GLN A 93 -5.92 -1.67 8.71
N MET A 94 -7.04 -1.75 8.01
CA MET A 94 -7.08 -1.76 6.57
C MET A 94 -8.00 -0.67 6.01
N VAL A 95 -7.47 0.10 5.08
CA VAL A 95 -8.26 0.91 4.15
C VAL A 95 -8.27 0.19 2.81
N PHE A 96 -9.37 -0.44 2.48
CA PHE A 96 -9.58 -1.12 1.21
C PHE A 96 -10.06 -0.11 0.17
N VAL A 97 -9.20 0.20 -0.79
CA VAL A 97 -9.52 1.12 -1.89
C VAL A 97 -10.16 0.32 -3.01
N GLU A 98 -11.46 0.52 -3.20
CA GLU A 98 -12.23 -0.15 -4.24
C GLU A 98 -12.40 0.73 -5.46
N THR A 99 -12.25 0.13 -6.63
CA THR A 99 -12.59 0.74 -7.92
C THR A 99 -13.13 -0.31 -8.87
N SER A 100 -13.98 0.08 -9.82
CA SER A 100 -14.44 -0.83 -10.88
C SER A 100 -13.29 -1.26 -11.79
N LEU A 101 -13.44 -2.38 -12.46
CA LEU A 101 -12.45 -2.83 -13.45
C LEU A 101 -12.29 -1.82 -14.59
N GLU A 102 -13.38 -1.21 -15.02
CA GLU A 102 -13.39 -0.20 -16.07
C GLU A 102 -12.54 1.01 -15.67
N THR A 103 -12.79 1.57 -14.49
CA THR A 103 -12.01 2.69 -13.93
C THR A 103 -10.54 2.31 -13.74
N ALA A 104 -10.25 1.10 -13.29
CA ALA A 104 -8.88 0.62 -13.11
C ALA A 104 -8.13 0.53 -14.45
N LEU A 105 -8.80 0.03 -15.51
CA LEU A 105 -8.24 -0.03 -16.85
C LEU A 105 -8.02 1.37 -17.46
N GLU A 106 -8.99 2.27 -17.29
CA GLU A 106 -8.87 3.66 -17.77
C GLU A 106 -7.71 4.39 -17.07
N ARG A 107 -7.63 4.30 -15.74
CA ARG A 107 -6.51 4.86 -14.98
C ARG A 107 -5.16 4.27 -15.39
N ASN A 108 -5.11 2.98 -15.74
CA ASN A 108 -3.89 2.35 -16.24
C ASN A 108 -3.50 2.88 -17.61
N ARG A 109 -4.47 3.14 -18.54
CA ARG A 109 -4.21 3.69 -19.88
C ARG A 109 -3.72 5.14 -19.82
N THR A 110 -4.28 5.95 -18.93
CA THR A 110 -3.96 7.37 -18.80
C THR A 110 -2.72 7.63 -17.92
N ARG A 111 -2.18 6.61 -17.30
CA ARG A 111 -0.98 6.70 -16.45
C ARG A 111 0.24 7.05 -17.32
N LYS A 112 1.01 8.05 -16.90
CA LYS A 112 2.23 8.48 -17.59
C LYS A 112 3.41 7.52 -17.41
N GLU A 113 3.46 6.83 -16.30
CA GLU A 113 4.53 5.90 -15.93
C GLU A 113 3.93 4.58 -15.41
N ARG A 114 4.64 3.47 -15.60
CA ARG A 114 4.25 2.14 -15.13
C ARG A 114 2.90 1.65 -15.65
N THR A 115 2.64 1.86 -16.94
CA THR A 115 1.49 1.28 -17.60
C THR A 115 1.66 -0.24 -17.70
N LEU A 116 0.68 -0.98 -17.20
CA LEU A 116 0.66 -2.44 -17.20
C LEU A 116 -0.10 -2.98 -18.41
N ARG A 117 0.24 -4.19 -18.83
CA ARG A 117 -0.61 -4.95 -19.77
C ARG A 117 -2.00 -5.16 -19.16
N GLU A 118 -3.05 -4.93 -19.92
CA GLU A 118 -4.45 -5.03 -19.43
C GLU A 118 -4.75 -6.38 -18.76
N GLY A 119 -4.20 -7.48 -19.28
CA GLY A 119 -4.34 -8.80 -18.69
C GLY A 119 -3.80 -8.90 -17.25
N ILE A 120 -2.75 -8.13 -16.92
CA ILE A 120 -2.22 -8.04 -15.55
C ILE A 120 -3.21 -7.27 -14.67
N VAL A 121 -3.71 -6.12 -15.15
CA VAL A 121 -4.69 -5.32 -14.42
C VAL A 121 -5.95 -6.14 -14.10
N LYS A 122 -6.50 -6.84 -15.10
CA LYS A 122 -7.69 -7.69 -14.96
C LYS A 122 -7.49 -8.79 -13.90
N ARG A 123 -6.38 -9.52 -13.99
CA ARG A 123 -6.06 -10.59 -13.01
C ARG A 123 -5.87 -10.05 -11.60
N THR A 124 -5.12 -8.97 -11.47
CA THR A 124 -4.86 -8.33 -10.17
C THR A 124 -6.16 -7.82 -9.56
N HIS A 125 -6.98 -7.12 -10.34
CA HIS A 125 -8.28 -6.63 -9.90
C HIS A 125 -9.18 -7.79 -9.41
N ALA A 126 -9.30 -8.87 -10.19
CA ALA A 126 -10.09 -10.05 -9.81
C ALA A 126 -9.57 -10.67 -8.50
N SER A 127 -8.25 -10.80 -8.33
CA SER A 127 -7.65 -11.32 -7.10
C SER A 127 -7.95 -10.44 -5.88
N VAL A 128 -7.83 -9.11 -6.03
CA VAL A 128 -8.12 -8.16 -4.96
C VAL A 128 -9.60 -8.22 -4.56
N GLN A 129 -10.50 -8.22 -5.54
CA GLN A 129 -11.95 -8.34 -5.27
C GLN A 129 -12.30 -9.68 -4.63
N GLY A 130 -11.68 -10.77 -5.08
CA GLY A 130 -11.88 -12.10 -4.48
C GLY A 130 -11.41 -12.18 -3.02
N ASN A 131 -10.44 -11.39 -2.62
CA ASN A 131 -9.93 -11.35 -1.24
C ASN A 131 -10.76 -10.46 -0.30
N LYS A 132 -11.65 -9.62 -0.81
CA LYS A 132 -12.34 -8.57 -0.04
C LYS A 132 -13.05 -9.10 1.21
N GLU A 133 -13.85 -10.15 1.06
CA GLU A 133 -14.60 -10.72 2.19
C GLU A 133 -13.67 -11.39 3.23
N ALA A 134 -12.57 -11.98 2.78
CA ALA A 134 -11.55 -12.49 3.69
C ALA A 134 -10.86 -11.36 4.46
N PHE A 135 -10.57 -10.23 3.82
CA PHE A 135 -10.03 -9.05 4.49
C PHE A 135 -11.01 -8.45 5.50
N LYS A 136 -12.31 -8.38 5.18
CA LYS A 136 -13.32 -7.95 6.16
C LYS A 136 -13.31 -8.83 7.40
N LYS A 137 -13.20 -10.14 7.24
CA LYS A 137 -13.10 -11.08 8.37
C LYS A 137 -11.79 -10.92 9.15
N LEU A 138 -10.66 -10.74 8.45
CA LEU A 138 -9.33 -10.62 9.05
C LEU A 138 -9.18 -9.34 9.92
N PHE A 139 -9.77 -8.23 9.47
CA PHE A 139 -9.64 -6.93 10.13
C PHE A 139 -10.86 -6.55 10.98
N GLY A 140 -12.03 -7.18 10.79
CA GLY A 140 -13.24 -6.88 11.55
C GLY A 140 -13.59 -5.39 11.55
N ASP A 141 -13.76 -4.81 12.74
CA ASP A 141 -14.07 -3.39 12.91
C ASP A 141 -12.94 -2.44 12.44
N ASN A 142 -11.73 -2.99 12.26
CA ASN A 142 -10.58 -2.29 11.74
C ASN A 142 -10.51 -2.28 10.19
N PHE A 143 -11.55 -2.73 9.52
CA PHE A 143 -11.70 -2.64 8.07
C PHE A 143 -12.49 -1.40 7.67
N ALA A 144 -11.95 -0.61 6.75
CA ALA A 144 -12.64 0.51 6.13
C ALA A 144 -12.57 0.39 4.61
N GLU A 145 -13.70 0.55 3.94
CA GLU A 145 -13.80 0.51 2.49
C GLU A 145 -14.05 1.91 1.93
N VAL A 146 -13.32 2.28 0.88
CA VAL A 146 -13.52 3.51 0.13
C VAL A 146 -13.66 3.23 -1.35
N LYS A 147 -14.79 3.62 -1.93
CA LYS A 147 -15.01 3.57 -3.38
C LYS A 147 -14.44 4.81 -4.04
N THR A 148 -13.69 4.62 -5.11
CA THR A 148 -12.94 5.70 -5.75
C THR A 148 -13.30 5.94 -7.22
N ASP A 149 -14.34 5.29 -7.76
CA ASP A 149 -14.73 5.46 -9.16
C ASP A 149 -15.04 6.93 -9.50
N ASN A 150 -15.69 7.64 -8.60
CA ASN A 150 -16.08 9.04 -8.76
C ASN A 150 -15.05 10.03 -8.20
N LEU A 151 -13.89 9.56 -7.72
CA LEU A 151 -12.84 10.42 -7.19
C LEU A 151 -11.78 10.69 -8.25
N LYS A 152 -11.40 11.95 -8.41
CA LYS A 152 -10.25 12.38 -9.22
C LYS A 152 -8.99 12.43 -8.34
N GLN A 153 -7.84 12.46 -9.00
CA GLN A 153 -6.57 12.66 -8.29
C GLN A 153 -6.58 14.05 -7.62
N GLY A 154 -6.36 14.06 -6.29
CA GLY A 154 -6.39 15.28 -5.48
C GLY A 154 -7.72 15.54 -4.78
N ASP A 155 -8.78 14.79 -5.09
CA ASP A 155 -10.04 14.91 -4.36
C ASP A 155 -9.87 14.56 -2.88
N PRO A 156 -10.58 15.23 -1.98
CA PRO A 156 -10.52 14.92 -0.56
C PRO A 156 -11.09 13.52 -0.28
N MET A 157 -10.48 12.83 0.68
CA MET A 157 -10.99 11.54 1.16
C MET A 157 -12.39 11.73 1.80
N PRO A 158 -13.34 10.81 1.56
CA PRO A 158 -14.67 10.89 2.18
C PRO A 158 -14.59 11.04 3.70
N SER A 159 -15.35 11.98 4.27
CA SER A 159 -15.29 12.34 5.70
C SER A 159 -15.49 11.16 6.64
N ARG A 160 -16.37 10.21 6.28
CA ARG A 160 -16.58 8.96 7.06
C ARG A 160 -15.31 8.13 7.23
N ILE A 161 -14.44 8.11 6.19
CA ILE A 161 -13.17 7.39 6.24
C ILE A 161 -12.17 8.17 7.09
N VAL A 162 -12.11 9.49 6.92
CA VAL A 162 -11.30 10.39 7.73
C VAL A 162 -11.65 10.22 9.21
N SER A 163 -12.92 10.31 9.58
CA SER A 163 -13.36 10.17 10.98
C SER A 163 -13.03 8.80 11.57
N LYS A 164 -13.18 7.72 10.78
CA LYS A 164 -12.81 6.37 11.23
C LYS A 164 -11.30 6.28 11.48
N MET A 165 -10.49 6.81 10.58
CA MET A 165 -9.02 6.79 10.70
C MET A 165 -8.52 7.72 11.81
N ASP A 166 -9.17 8.88 12.03
CA ASP A 166 -8.81 9.80 13.11
C ASP A 166 -8.99 9.17 14.50
N GLY A 167 -10.00 8.32 14.68
CA GLY A 167 -10.18 7.57 15.92
C GLY A 167 -8.95 6.72 16.28
N PHE A 168 -8.33 6.13 15.28
CA PHE A 168 -7.15 5.28 15.42
C PHE A 168 -5.85 6.08 15.61
N THR A 169 -5.68 7.16 14.85
CA THR A 169 -4.48 8.00 14.94
C THR A 169 -4.41 8.81 16.22
N LYS A 170 -5.55 9.23 16.79
CA LYS A 170 -5.59 9.94 18.07
C LYS A 170 -5.03 9.11 19.22
N GLY A 171 -5.31 7.80 19.26
CA GLY A 171 -4.75 6.89 20.25
C GLY A 171 -3.23 6.76 20.12
N TYR A 172 -2.72 6.65 18.90
CA TYR A 172 -1.28 6.58 18.63
C TYR A 172 -0.55 7.86 19.03
N ILE A 173 -1.07 9.03 18.62
CA ILE A 173 -0.46 10.33 18.95
C ILE A 173 -0.47 10.57 20.45
N LYS A 174 -1.58 10.27 21.13
CA LYS A 174 -1.69 10.43 22.59
C LYS A 174 -0.68 9.54 23.33
N GLY A 175 -0.53 8.27 22.90
CA GLY A 175 0.45 7.36 23.50
C GLY A 175 1.89 7.81 23.30
N ARG A 176 2.21 8.42 22.13
CA ARG A 176 3.55 8.93 21.82
C ARG A 176 3.89 10.20 22.62
N LEU A 177 2.94 11.13 22.73
CA LEU A 177 3.12 12.33 23.54
C LEU A 177 3.35 12.00 25.01
N SER A 178 2.61 11.03 25.56
CA SER A 178 2.83 10.61 26.97
C SER A 178 4.19 9.92 27.17
N ALA A 179 4.74 9.25 26.18
CA ALA A 179 6.08 8.65 26.25
C ALA A 179 7.20 9.70 26.14
N GLU A 180 7.01 10.77 25.39
CA GLU A 180 7.96 11.90 25.27
C GLU A 180 7.93 12.83 26.49
N GLU A 181 6.80 12.92 27.18
CA GLU A 181 6.68 13.66 28.46
C GLU A 181 7.38 12.95 29.64
N PHE A 182 7.67 11.66 29.52
CA PHE A 182 8.35 10.85 30.55
C PHE A 182 9.85 10.64 30.26
N ALA A 183 10.40 11.19 29.19
CA ALA A 183 11.81 11.12 28.81
C ALA A 183 12.55 12.41 29.15
#